data_5b0d63c6e7bc1fdd1dd2b599a2b99a16
#
_entry.id   5b0d63c6e7bc1fdd1dd2b599a2b99a16
#
_cell.length_a   1.000
_cell.length_b   1.000
_cell.length_c   1.000
_cell.angle_alpha   90.00
_cell.angle_beta   90.00
_cell.angle_gamma   90.00
#
_symmetry.space_group_name_H-M   'P 1'
#
loop_
_entity.id
_entity.type
_entity.pdbx_description
1 polymer ?
#
loop_
_entity_poly.entity_id
_entity_poly.type
_entity_poly.pdbx_seq_one_letter_code
_entity_poly.pdbx_strand_id
1 'polypeptide(L)'
;IAGVLAAKRTHELIPFCHPLPIERCDVTVAAQRGGQLRVLCTVAATHKTGVEMEALTGASVAALTVYDMCKALSHDIVIGPVRLLAKRGGKRDFSRP
;
A
#
# COMPACT_ATOMS: atom_id res chain seq x y z
N ILE A 1 2.42 8.51 6.47
CA ILE A 1 3.55 9.22 5.84
C ILE A 1 4.55 8.24 5.26
N ALA A 2 4.95 7.22 6.02
CA ALA A 2 5.89 6.20 5.53
C ALA A 2 5.36 5.48 4.29
N GLY A 3 4.07 5.16 4.29
CA GLY A 3 3.43 4.54 3.13
C GLY A 3 3.44 5.42 1.89
N VAL A 4 3.18 6.70 2.06
CA VAL A 4 3.25 7.67 0.95
C VAL A 4 4.67 7.76 0.39
N LEU A 5 5.66 7.87 1.28
CA LEU A 5 7.07 7.91 0.87
C LEU A 5 7.47 6.64 0.13
N ALA A 6 7.06 5.48 0.63
CA ALA A 6 7.36 4.20 0.02
C ALA A 6 6.71 4.06 -1.37
N ALA A 7 5.45 4.47 -1.51
CA ALA A 7 4.77 4.46 -2.81
C ALA A 7 5.54 5.27 -3.85
N LYS A 8 6.05 6.43 -3.46
CA LYS A 8 6.84 7.29 -4.34
C LYS A 8 8.21 6.71 -4.68
N ARG A 9 8.71 5.79 -3.89
CA ARG A 9 10.03 5.17 -4.05
C ARG A 9 9.96 3.71 -4.47
N THR A 10 8.83 3.26 -4.97
CA THR A 10 8.62 1.87 -5.35
C THR A 10 9.68 1.42 -6.36
N HIS A 11 10.04 2.26 -7.32
CA HIS A 11 11.06 1.95 -8.33
C HIS A 11 12.46 1.75 -7.73
N GLU A 12 12.72 2.27 -6.55
CA GLU A 12 13.99 2.07 -5.84
C GLU A 12 14.02 0.73 -5.09
N LEU A 13 12.85 0.20 -4.76
CA LEU A 13 12.70 -1.01 -3.96
C LEU A 13 12.42 -2.25 -4.81
N ILE A 14 11.69 -2.09 -5.89
CA ILE A 14 11.28 -3.17 -6.79
C ILE A 14 12.11 -3.06 -8.08
N PRO A 15 13.02 -4.02 -8.35
CA PRO A 15 14.06 -3.86 -9.37
C PRO A 15 13.59 -3.52 -10.78
N PHE A 16 12.46 -4.05 -11.21
CA PHE A 16 11.97 -3.83 -12.57
C PHE A 16 10.75 -2.91 -12.63
N CYS A 17 10.48 -2.19 -11.55
CA CYS A 17 9.42 -1.20 -11.53
C CYS A 17 9.99 0.14 -12.00
N HIS A 18 9.39 0.71 -13.05
CA HIS A 18 9.81 2.00 -13.58
C HIS A 18 9.27 3.16 -12.73
N PRO A 19 10.06 4.23 -12.58
CA PRO A 19 9.55 5.42 -11.90
C PRO A 19 8.43 6.06 -12.71
N LEU A 20 7.40 6.52 -12.02
CA LEU A 20 6.33 7.28 -12.64
C LEU A 20 5.82 8.35 -11.68
N PRO A 21 5.31 9.48 -12.22
CA PRO A 21 4.82 10.54 -11.37
C PRO A 21 3.47 10.16 -10.75
N ILE A 22 3.45 10.07 -9.42
CA ILE A 22 2.24 9.84 -8.67
C ILE A 22 1.52 11.17 -8.48
N GLU A 23 0.25 11.22 -8.85
CA GLU A 23 -0.56 12.42 -8.68
C GLU A 23 -1.26 12.45 -7.33
N ARG A 24 -1.62 11.28 -6.81
CA ARG A 24 -2.32 11.17 -5.52
C ARG A 24 -1.93 9.88 -4.83
N CYS A 25 -1.69 9.98 -3.52
CA CYS A 25 -1.45 8.82 -2.68
C CYS A 25 -2.09 9.05 -1.31
N ASP A 26 -3.07 8.24 -0.98
CA ASP A 26 -3.75 8.29 0.30
C ASP A 26 -3.51 6.99 1.06
N VAL A 27 -3.07 7.10 2.30
CA VAL A 27 -2.89 5.96 3.19
C VAL A 27 -3.77 6.18 4.40
N THR A 28 -4.65 5.24 4.69
CA THR A 28 -5.49 5.27 5.86
C THR A 28 -5.26 4.05 6.73
N VAL A 29 -5.35 4.22 8.03
CA VAL A 29 -5.25 3.15 9.02
C VAL A 29 -6.49 3.24 9.89
N ALA A 30 -7.28 2.18 9.92
CA ALA A 30 -8.54 2.15 10.64
C ALA A 30 -8.66 0.91 11.52
N ALA A 31 -9.17 1.10 12.72
CA ALA A 31 -9.44 -0.01 13.62
C ALA A 31 -10.65 -0.81 13.10
N GLN A 32 -10.52 -2.12 13.16
CA GLN A 32 -11.57 -3.06 12.78
C GLN A 32 -11.96 -3.89 13.99
N ARG A 33 -13.00 -4.69 13.85
CA ARG A 33 -13.42 -5.63 14.89
C ARG A 33 -12.34 -6.69 15.12
N GLY A 34 -12.27 -7.19 16.33
CA GLY A 34 -11.36 -8.28 16.67
C GLY A 34 -9.92 -7.86 16.86
N GLY A 35 -9.67 -6.59 17.17
CA GLY A 35 -8.33 -6.10 17.45
C GLY A 35 -7.45 -5.96 16.21
N GLN A 36 -8.06 -5.81 15.04
CA GLN A 36 -7.35 -5.67 13.78
C GLN A 36 -7.25 -4.21 13.36
N LEU A 37 -6.19 -3.88 12.65
CA LEU A 37 -6.06 -2.60 11.95
C LEU A 37 -6.06 -2.87 10.45
N ARG A 38 -6.82 -2.07 9.72
CA ARG A 38 -6.83 -2.11 8.26
C ARG A 38 -6.02 -0.96 7.71
N VAL A 39 -5.01 -1.29 6.92
CA VAL A 39 -4.22 -0.30 6.19
C VAL A 39 -4.71 -0.31 4.75
N LEU A 40 -5.10 0.86 4.24
CA LEU A 40 -5.56 1.01 2.86
C LEU A 40 -4.70 2.06 2.18
N CYS A 41 -4.08 1.69 1.06
CA CYS A 41 -3.29 2.61 0.25
C CYS A 41 -3.95 2.76 -1.12
N THR A 42 -4.26 3.99 -1.48
CA THR A 42 -4.85 4.33 -2.77
C THR A 42 -3.91 5.25 -3.53
N VAL A 43 -3.53 4.86 -4.72
CA VAL A 43 -2.60 5.60 -5.57
C VAL A 43 -3.25 5.91 -6.91
N ALA A 44 -3.07 7.12 -7.40
CA ALA A 44 -3.55 7.53 -8.70
C ALA A 44 -2.43 8.22 -9.48
N ALA A 45 -2.38 7.93 -10.77
CA ALA A 45 -1.45 8.57 -11.70
C ALA A 45 -2.03 8.45 -13.11
N THR A 46 -1.69 9.43 -13.96
CA THR A 46 -2.05 9.38 -15.38
C THR A 46 -0.86 8.80 -16.14
N HIS A 47 -0.91 7.49 -16.38
CA HIS A 47 0.17 6.78 -17.06
C HIS A 47 -0.37 5.53 -17.72
N LYS A 48 0.34 5.04 -18.75
CA LYS A 48 -0.05 3.82 -19.49
C LYS A 48 0.03 2.56 -18.63
N THR A 49 1.01 2.49 -17.75
CA THR A 49 1.12 1.39 -16.78
C THR A 49 0.34 1.77 -15.52
N GLY A 50 -0.27 0.78 -14.87
CA GLY A 50 -0.97 1.03 -13.64
C GLY A 50 -0.03 1.31 -12.47
N VAL A 51 -0.61 1.62 -11.33
CA VAL A 51 0.12 1.94 -10.10
C VAL A 51 -0.07 0.87 -9.02
N GLU A 52 -0.28 -0.36 -9.46
CA GLU A 52 -0.51 -1.51 -8.57
C GLU A 52 0.66 -1.71 -7.61
N MET A 53 1.88 -1.70 -8.13
CA MET A 53 3.06 -1.91 -7.29
C MET A 53 3.28 -0.78 -6.29
N GLU A 54 3.01 0.45 -6.70
CA GLU A 54 3.08 1.61 -5.82
C GLU A 54 2.10 1.49 -4.66
N ALA A 55 0.88 1.07 -4.95
CA ALA A 55 -0.14 0.88 -3.91
C ALA A 55 0.23 -0.26 -2.95
N LEU A 56 0.69 -1.39 -3.48
CA LEU A 56 1.09 -2.53 -2.65
C LEU A 56 2.31 -2.20 -1.79
N THR A 57 3.29 -1.50 -2.34
CA THR A 57 4.47 -1.07 -1.60
C THR A 57 4.09 -0.10 -0.49
N GLY A 58 3.23 0.87 -0.79
CA GLY A 58 2.76 1.84 0.19
C GLY A 58 2.03 1.18 1.34
N ALA A 59 1.11 0.26 1.06
CA ALA A 59 0.37 -0.47 2.08
C ALA A 59 1.31 -1.32 2.95
N SER A 60 2.28 -1.99 2.32
CA SER A 60 3.23 -2.86 3.02
C SER A 60 4.10 -2.08 4.00
N VAL A 61 4.64 -0.95 3.58
CA VAL A 61 5.52 -0.12 4.42
C VAL A 61 4.71 0.57 5.51
N ALA A 62 3.49 1.01 5.23
CA ALA A 62 2.60 1.55 6.26
C ALA A 62 2.33 0.50 7.33
N ALA A 63 2.04 -0.75 6.94
CA ALA A 63 1.82 -1.84 7.88
C ALA A 63 3.07 -2.14 8.71
N LEU A 64 4.24 -2.13 8.09
CA LEU A 64 5.52 -2.31 8.81
C LEU A 64 5.74 -1.20 9.83
N THR A 65 5.36 0.02 9.49
CA THR A 65 5.50 1.16 10.40
C THR A 65 4.57 1.01 11.60
N VAL A 66 3.34 0.57 11.38
CA VAL A 66 2.41 0.27 12.48
C VAL A 66 3.00 -0.82 13.37
N TYR A 67 3.53 -1.88 12.77
CA TYR A 67 4.18 -2.97 13.51
C TYR A 67 5.32 -2.42 14.38
N ASP A 68 6.19 -1.63 13.78
CA ASP A 68 7.34 -1.06 14.48
C ASP A 68 6.92 -0.22 15.70
N MET A 69 5.87 0.59 15.52
CA MET A 69 5.36 1.43 16.60
C MET A 69 4.62 0.67 17.69
N CYS A 70 4.08 -0.50 17.36
CA CYS A 70 3.24 -1.28 18.29
C CYS A 70 3.95 -2.52 18.84
N LYS A 71 5.11 -2.88 18.34
CA LYS A 71 5.78 -4.15 18.69
C LYS A 71 6.09 -4.30 20.18
N ALA A 72 6.23 -3.20 20.91
CA ALA A 72 6.45 -3.24 22.35
C ALA A 72 5.24 -3.76 23.12
N LEU A 73 4.04 -3.74 22.51
CA LEU A 73 2.80 -4.18 23.13
C LEU A 73 2.60 -5.69 23.03
N SER A 74 3.12 -6.33 21.98
CA SER A 74 2.92 -7.76 21.76
C SER A 74 3.87 -8.28 20.69
N HIS A 75 4.30 -9.54 20.85
CA HIS A 75 5.01 -10.28 19.80
C HIS A 75 4.07 -11.02 18.84
N ASP A 76 2.76 -10.93 19.07
CA ASP A 76 1.76 -11.66 18.30
C ASP A 76 1.16 -10.87 17.15
N ILE A 77 1.70 -9.69 16.86
CA ILE A 77 1.23 -8.87 15.75
C ILE A 77 1.60 -9.56 14.43
N VAL A 78 0.62 -9.74 13.57
CA VAL A 78 0.80 -10.35 12.25
C VAL A 78 0.45 -9.32 11.19
N ILE A 79 1.33 -9.18 10.19
CA ILE A 79 1.09 -8.33 9.03
C ILE A 79 0.55 -9.22 7.90
N GLY A 80 -0.54 -8.78 7.27
CA GLY A 80 -1.09 -9.46 6.12
C GLY A 80 -2.52 -9.92 6.31
N PRO A 81 -3.15 -10.40 5.25
CA PRO A 81 -2.62 -10.42 3.89
C PRO A 81 -2.50 -9.02 3.29
N VAL A 82 -1.56 -8.86 2.38
CA VAL A 82 -1.43 -7.65 1.56
C VAL A 82 -1.90 -8.03 0.15
N ARG A 83 -2.92 -7.35 -0.34
CA ARG A 83 -3.51 -7.71 -1.63
C ARG A 83 -4.11 -6.52 -2.35
N LEU A 84 -4.18 -6.64 -3.66
CA LEU A 84 -4.86 -5.67 -4.49
C LEU A 84 -6.37 -5.77 -4.29
N LEU A 85 -7.03 -4.65 -4.04
CA LEU A 85 -8.49 -4.59 -3.92
C LEU A 85 -9.15 -4.16 -5.22
N ALA A 86 -8.57 -3.18 -5.91
CA ALA A 86 -9.13 -2.66 -7.15
C ALA A 86 -8.05 -1.95 -7.96
N LYS A 87 -8.20 -1.98 -9.29
CA LYS A 87 -7.40 -1.15 -10.19
C LYS A 87 -8.24 -0.76 -11.39
N ARG A 88 -7.97 0.43 -11.93
CA ARG A 88 -8.70 0.98 -13.07
C ARG A 88 -7.75 1.69 -14.01
N GLY A 89 -8.13 1.81 -15.26
CA GLY A 89 -7.41 2.57 -16.26
C GLY A 89 -6.25 1.86 -16.92
N GLY A 90 -5.97 0.62 -16.55
CA GLY A 90 -4.95 -0.21 -17.21
C GLY A 90 -5.57 -1.03 -18.35
N LYS A 91 -4.90 -2.14 -18.68
CA LYS A 91 -5.41 -3.07 -19.70
C LYS A 91 -6.73 -3.71 -19.28
N ARG A 92 -6.96 -3.81 -17.99
CA ARG A 92 -8.09 -4.51 -17.44
C ARG A 92 -8.43 -3.93 -16.07
N ASP A 93 -9.68 -3.55 -15.88
CA ASP A 93 -10.16 -3.15 -14.55
C ASP A 93 -10.33 -4.38 -13.66
N PHE A 94 -10.14 -4.19 -12.37
CA PHE A 94 -10.26 -5.25 -11.39
C PHE A 94 -10.82 -4.66 -10.10
N SER A 95 -11.72 -5.40 -9.45
CA SER A 95 -12.16 -5.05 -8.10
C SER A 95 -12.61 -6.30 -7.36
N ARG A 96 -12.37 -6.34 -6.07
CA ARG A 96 -12.89 -7.38 -5.20
C ARG A 96 -14.22 -6.96 -4.61
N PRO A 97 -15.15 -7.90 -4.43
CA PRO A 97 -16.43 -7.61 -3.78
C PRO A 97 -16.26 -7.22 -2.31
#